data_48f849e838bf587d1d4b190c1c1a860f
#
_entry.id   48f849e838bf587d1d4b190c1c1a860f
#
_cell.length_a   1.000
_cell.length_b   1.000
_cell.length_c   1.000
_cell.angle_alpha   90.00
_cell.angle_beta   90.00
_cell.angle_gamma   90.00
#
_symmetry.space_group_name_H-M   'P 1'
#
loop_
_entity.id
_entity.type
_entity.pdbx_description
1 polymer ?
#
loop_
_entity_poly.entity_id
_entity_poly.type
_entity_poly.pdbx_seq_one_letter_code
_entity_poly.pdbx_strand_id
1 'polypeptide(L)'
;VGHPLASEIPLEPKPLQAREKISQKLKIPPEFLSGLVIAVLPGSRNSEIELIAPVFFETMQLLSEQLKGQQLRFLIPVATPHLRQPLEQLLMAAKSRHPDIQIDLLDGMADEILEASDVVLIASGTATLQAALWKKPMVISYKVPWLTAQIMKRQGYLPYVGLPNILCGEFVVP
;
A
#
# COMPACT_ATOMS: atom_id res chain seq x y z
N VAL A 1 -7.14 3.57 26.92
CA VAL A 1 -6.67 4.73 26.15
C VAL A 1 -6.54 4.28 24.71
N GLY A 2 -7.40 4.79 23.82
CA GLY A 2 -7.40 4.41 22.40
C GLY A 2 -6.20 4.98 21.65
N HIS A 3 -5.92 4.44 20.45
CA HIS A 3 -4.87 4.97 19.58
C HIS A 3 -5.34 6.29 18.94
N PRO A 4 -4.51 7.35 18.85
CA PRO A 4 -4.91 8.65 18.29
C PRO A 4 -5.55 8.57 16.92
N LEU A 5 -5.05 7.73 16.02
CA LEU A 5 -5.62 7.50 14.69
C LEU A 5 -7.10 7.08 14.72
N ALA A 6 -7.55 6.40 15.78
CA ALA A 6 -8.94 5.97 15.89
C ALA A 6 -9.94 7.13 16.08
N SER A 7 -9.45 8.30 16.53
CA SER A 7 -10.27 9.51 16.64
C SER A 7 -10.25 10.38 15.37
N GLU A 8 -9.28 10.16 14.48
CA GLU A 8 -9.10 10.93 13.25
C GLU A 8 -9.82 10.29 12.05
N ILE A 9 -9.91 8.94 12.04
CA ILE A 9 -10.52 8.19 10.95
C ILE A 9 -12.03 8.04 11.18
N PRO A 10 -12.88 8.42 10.22
CA PRO A 10 -14.32 8.35 10.37
C PRO A 10 -14.81 6.90 10.45
N LEU A 11 -15.85 6.66 11.23
CA LEU A 11 -16.48 5.34 11.35
C LEU A 11 -17.11 4.85 10.04
N GLU A 12 -17.56 5.78 9.20
CA GLU A 12 -18.15 5.50 7.88
C GLU A 12 -17.28 6.10 6.78
N PRO A 13 -16.42 5.31 6.13
CA PRO A 13 -15.66 5.75 4.97
C PRO A 13 -16.55 6.16 3.80
N LYS A 14 -16.09 7.15 3.02
CA LYS A 14 -16.76 7.65 1.81
C LYS A 14 -15.87 7.46 0.57
N PRO A 15 -15.69 6.23 0.10
CA PRO A 15 -14.71 5.91 -0.93
C PRO A 15 -14.93 6.66 -2.24
N LEU A 16 -16.17 6.93 -2.62
CA LEU A 16 -16.47 7.71 -3.83
C LEU A 16 -15.96 9.16 -3.73
N GLN A 17 -16.14 9.81 -2.59
CA GLN A 17 -15.61 11.16 -2.37
C GLN A 17 -14.09 11.20 -2.37
N ALA A 18 -13.45 10.18 -1.78
CA ALA A 18 -12.00 10.04 -1.82
C ALA A 18 -11.49 9.85 -3.26
N ARG A 19 -12.16 9.02 -4.07
CA ARG A 19 -11.85 8.84 -5.50
C ARG A 19 -11.99 10.15 -6.28
N GLU A 20 -13.00 10.94 -6.03
CA GLU A 20 -13.17 12.26 -6.66
C GLU A 20 -12.01 13.20 -6.31
N LYS A 21 -11.61 13.29 -5.05
CA LYS A 21 -10.45 14.10 -4.63
C LYS A 21 -9.15 13.65 -5.33
N ILE A 22 -8.93 12.34 -5.44
CA ILE A 22 -7.76 11.77 -6.10
C ILE A 22 -7.80 12.07 -7.60
N SER A 23 -8.96 11.91 -8.27
CA SER A 23 -9.11 12.21 -9.69
C SER A 23 -8.82 13.69 -10.00
N GLN A 24 -9.28 14.59 -9.15
CA GLN A 24 -8.97 16.03 -9.25
C GLN A 24 -7.47 16.29 -9.07
N LYS A 25 -6.84 15.65 -8.09
CA LYS A 25 -5.40 15.78 -7.85
C LYS A 25 -4.56 15.27 -9.01
N LEU A 26 -4.94 14.15 -9.60
CA LEU A 26 -4.30 13.55 -10.76
C LEU A 26 -4.68 14.22 -12.10
N LYS A 27 -5.68 15.08 -12.09
CA LYS A 27 -6.29 15.70 -13.30
C LYS A 27 -6.75 14.66 -14.33
N ILE A 28 -7.37 13.59 -13.85
CA ILE A 28 -7.95 12.52 -14.66
C ILE A 28 -9.46 12.47 -14.47
N PRO A 29 -10.22 11.96 -15.46
CA PRO A 29 -11.66 11.74 -15.28
C PRO A 29 -11.94 10.74 -14.16
N PRO A 30 -13.03 10.92 -13.35
CA PRO A 30 -13.39 10.02 -12.25
C PRO A 30 -13.57 8.55 -12.69
N GLU A 31 -13.96 8.33 -13.94
CA GLU A 31 -14.17 7.00 -14.52
C GLU A 31 -12.88 6.14 -14.48
N PHE A 32 -11.70 6.76 -14.48
CA PHE A 32 -10.42 6.05 -14.35
C PHE A 32 -10.19 5.44 -12.95
N LEU A 33 -11.03 5.79 -11.98
CA LEU A 33 -11.04 5.23 -10.62
C LEU A 33 -12.32 4.42 -10.34
N SER A 34 -13.14 4.11 -11.36
CA SER A 34 -14.35 3.30 -11.20
C SER A 34 -14.10 1.80 -11.12
N GLY A 35 -12.94 1.35 -11.62
CA GLY A 35 -12.52 -0.04 -11.55
C GLY A 35 -11.91 -0.42 -10.18
N LEU A 36 -11.12 -1.49 -10.17
CA LEU A 36 -10.41 -1.96 -8.98
C LEU A 36 -9.25 -1.01 -8.65
N VAL A 37 -9.31 -0.39 -7.49
CA VAL A 37 -8.28 0.51 -6.97
C VAL A 37 -7.51 -0.20 -5.85
N ILE A 38 -6.21 -0.37 -6.03
CA ILE A 38 -5.32 -0.99 -5.07
C ILE A 38 -4.38 0.07 -4.47
N ALA A 39 -4.45 0.27 -3.16
CA ALA A 39 -3.46 1.05 -2.44
C ALA A 39 -2.19 0.22 -2.25
N VAL A 40 -1.03 0.81 -2.52
CA VAL A 40 0.27 0.15 -2.37
C VAL A 40 1.15 0.99 -1.45
N LEU A 41 1.41 0.50 -0.25
CA LEU A 41 2.17 1.19 0.79
C LEU A 41 3.50 0.44 1.05
N PRO A 42 4.56 0.74 0.28
CA PRO A 42 5.82 0.00 0.37
C PRO A 42 6.70 0.38 1.57
N GLY A 43 6.24 1.33 2.38
CA GLY A 43 6.95 1.80 3.57
C GLY A 43 7.21 3.31 3.56
N SER A 44 7.81 3.79 4.64
CA SER A 44 8.10 5.21 4.89
C SER A 44 9.60 5.53 5.06
N ARG A 45 10.46 4.51 4.98
CA ARG A 45 11.92 4.63 5.14
C ARG A 45 12.65 4.16 3.89
N ASN A 46 13.82 4.73 3.60
CA ASN A 46 14.65 4.33 2.45
C ASN A 46 14.89 2.82 2.40
N SER A 47 15.28 2.21 3.53
CA SER A 47 15.54 0.77 3.59
C SER A 47 14.30 -0.10 3.30
N GLU A 48 13.10 0.37 3.64
CA GLU A 48 11.85 -0.31 3.30
C GLU A 48 11.59 -0.20 1.79
N ILE A 49 11.73 1.00 1.22
CA ILE A 49 11.56 1.21 -0.22
C ILE A 49 12.57 0.37 -1.02
N GLU A 50 13.83 0.35 -0.64
CA GLU A 50 14.87 -0.43 -1.34
C GLU A 50 14.58 -1.94 -1.32
N LEU A 51 14.05 -2.47 -0.22
CA LEU A 51 13.83 -3.91 -0.04
C LEU A 51 12.46 -4.38 -0.53
N ILE A 52 11.40 -3.61 -0.30
CA ILE A 52 10.02 -4.05 -0.49
C ILE A 52 9.43 -3.49 -1.78
N ALA A 53 9.69 -2.22 -2.11
CA ALA A 53 9.07 -1.61 -3.27
C ALA A 53 9.35 -2.36 -4.59
N PRO A 54 10.56 -2.88 -4.89
CA PRO A 54 10.77 -3.68 -6.10
C PRO A 54 9.82 -4.88 -6.19
N VAL A 55 9.62 -5.59 -5.07
CA VAL A 55 8.71 -6.76 -5.00
C VAL A 55 7.26 -6.32 -5.24
N PHE A 56 6.85 -5.18 -4.67
CA PHE A 56 5.51 -4.65 -4.89
C PHE A 56 5.29 -4.24 -6.35
N PHE A 57 6.29 -3.63 -6.99
CA PHE A 57 6.20 -3.29 -8.41
C PHE A 57 6.11 -4.53 -9.31
N GLU A 58 6.85 -5.60 -9.01
CA GLU A 58 6.70 -6.89 -9.69
C GLU A 58 5.30 -7.49 -9.46
N THR A 59 4.78 -7.43 -8.23
CA THR A 59 3.43 -7.89 -7.90
C THR A 59 2.37 -7.11 -8.68
N MET A 60 2.49 -5.80 -8.81
CA MET A 60 1.56 -4.98 -9.60
C MET A 60 1.58 -5.39 -11.09
N GLN A 61 2.75 -5.71 -11.64
CA GLN A 61 2.87 -6.19 -13.02
C GLN A 61 2.16 -7.53 -13.19
N LEU A 62 2.41 -8.50 -12.30
CA LEU A 62 1.75 -9.81 -12.31
C LEU A 62 0.22 -9.69 -12.18
N LEU A 63 -0.26 -8.84 -11.29
CA LEU A 63 -1.69 -8.59 -11.13
C LEU A 63 -2.30 -7.99 -12.40
N SER A 64 -1.62 -7.05 -13.04
CA SER A 64 -2.08 -6.44 -14.29
C SER A 64 -2.15 -7.46 -15.42
N GLU A 65 -1.25 -8.45 -15.45
CA GLU A 65 -1.28 -9.54 -16.42
C GLU A 65 -2.41 -10.54 -16.14
N GLN A 66 -2.61 -10.91 -14.86
CA GLN A 66 -3.64 -11.87 -14.46
C GLN A 66 -5.06 -11.32 -14.58
N LEU A 67 -5.23 -10.01 -14.33
CA LEU A 67 -6.53 -9.33 -14.38
C LEU A 67 -6.73 -8.56 -15.68
N LYS A 68 -6.13 -9.03 -16.78
CA LYS A 68 -6.33 -8.44 -18.11
C LYS A 68 -7.83 -8.31 -18.45
N GLY A 69 -8.21 -7.11 -18.89
CA GLY A 69 -9.61 -6.78 -19.21
C GLY A 69 -10.38 -6.15 -18.04
N GLN A 70 -9.83 -6.12 -16.84
CA GLN A 70 -10.37 -5.31 -15.75
C GLN A 70 -9.66 -3.96 -15.69
N GLN A 71 -10.41 -2.92 -15.39
CA GLN A 71 -9.83 -1.62 -15.09
C GLN A 71 -9.17 -1.68 -13.70
N LEU A 72 -7.83 -1.61 -13.68
CA LEU A 72 -7.01 -1.76 -12.49
C LEU A 72 -6.12 -0.54 -12.34
N ARG A 73 -6.09 0.05 -11.14
CA ARG A 73 -5.24 1.20 -10.84
C ARG A 73 -4.55 1.04 -9.50
N PHE A 74 -3.26 1.35 -9.47
CA PHE A 74 -2.44 1.32 -8.26
C PHE A 74 -2.14 2.75 -7.80
N LEU A 75 -2.40 3.02 -6.52
CA LEU A 75 -2.13 4.31 -5.90
C LEU A 75 -1.07 4.15 -4.81
N ILE A 76 0.02 4.89 -4.92
CA ILE A 76 1.14 4.81 -3.99
C ILE A 76 1.30 6.16 -3.28
N PRO A 77 1.07 6.25 -1.97
CA PRO A 77 1.38 7.46 -1.23
C PRO A 77 2.91 7.60 -1.08
N VAL A 78 3.42 8.75 -1.44
CA VAL A 78 4.82 9.13 -1.17
C VAL A 78 4.86 9.76 0.21
N ALA A 79 5.33 9.01 1.20
CA ALA A 79 5.28 9.42 2.61
C ALA A 79 6.11 10.67 2.90
N THR A 80 7.24 10.82 2.21
CA THR A 80 8.16 11.95 2.36
C THR A 80 8.83 12.28 1.02
N PRO A 81 9.18 13.57 0.77
CA PRO A 81 9.70 13.99 -0.54
C PRO A 81 10.93 13.23 -1.02
N HIS A 82 11.83 12.82 -0.12
CA HIS A 82 13.05 12.10 -0.49
C HIS A 82 12.79 10.68 -1.02
N LEU A 83 11.62 10.09 -0.72
CA LEU A 83 11.22 8.78 -1.24
C LEU A 83 10.66 8.84 -2.66
N ARG A 84 10.36 10.02 -3.17
CA ARG A 84 9.77 10.19 -4.48
C ARG A 84 10.69 9.69 -5.60
N GLN A 85 11.94 10.12 -5.58
CA GLN A 85 12.92 9.76 -6.63
C GLN A 85 13.12 8.23 -6.77
N PRO A 86 13.38 7.46 -5.70
CA PRO A 86 13.50 6.00 -5.83
C PRO A 86 12.20 5.33 -6.31
N LEU A 87 11.03 5.82 -5.89
CA LEU A 87 9.76 5.29 -6.39
C LEU A 87 9.52 5.62 -7.88
N GLU A 88 9.89 6.81 -8.34
CA GLU A 88 9.82 7.18 -9.77
C GLU A 88 10.73 6.32 -10.64
N GLN A 89 11.91 5.96 -10.17
CA GLN A 89 12.81 5.04 -10.89
C GLN A 89 12.17 3.66 -11.08
N LEU A 90 11.54 3.12 -10.02
CA LEU A 90 10.80 1.86 -10.10
C LEU A 90 9.59 1.97 -11.03
N LEU A 91 8.87 3.09 -10.97
CA LEU A 91 7.74 3.36 -11.86
C LEU A 91 8.16 3.39 -13.33
N MET A 92 9.26 4.08 -13.65
CA MET A 92 9.80 4.12 -15.00
C MET A 92 10.20 2.72 -15.50
N ALA A 93 10.86 1.92 -14.66
CA ALA A 93 11.21 0.54 -14.98
C ALA A 93 9.97 -0.36 -15.18
N ALA A 94 8.93 -0.18 -14.39
CA ALA A 94 7.67 -0.90 -14.55
C ALA A 94 6.96 -0.51 -15.86
N LYS A 95 6.83 0.77 -16.16
CA LYS A 95 6.20 1.28 -17.39
C LYS A 95 6.97 0.92 -18.66
N SER A 96 8.29 0.77 -18.59
CA SER A 96 9.07 0.32 -19.76
C SER A 96 8.77 -1.14 -20.15
N ARG A 97 8.39 -1.98 -19.19
CA ARG A 97 8.02 -3.40 -19.41
C ARG A 97 6.52 -3.57 -19.70
N HIS A 98 5.69 -2.77 -19.04
CA HIS A 98 4.23 -2.81 -19.10
C HIS A 98 3.69 -1.39 -19.29
N PRO A 99 3.68 -0.85 -20.53
CA PRO A 99 3.31 0.56 -20.81
C PRO A 99 1.89 0.92 -20.33
N ASP A 100 0.98 -0.05 -20.35
CA ASP A 100 -0.44 0.14 -20.02
C ASP A 100 -0.72 0.08 -18.51
N ILE A 101 0.29 -0.23 -17.67
CA ILE A 101 0.09 -0.32 -16.22
C ILE A 101 -0.26 1.06 -15.64
N GLN A 102 -1.35 1.12 -14.89
CA GLN A 102 -1.83 2.36 -14.28
C GLN A 102 -1.33 2.46 -12.84
N ILE A 103 -0.24 3.19 -12.64
CA ILE A 103 0.37 3.44 -11.33
C ILE A 103 0.54 4.94 -11.15
N ASP A 104 0.06 5.48 -10.04
CA ASP A 104 0.20 6.90 -9.67
C ASP A 104 0.91 7.05 -8.33
N LEU A 105 1.87 7.96 -8.29
CA LEU A 105 2.54 8.40 -7.07
C LEU A 105 1.91 9.71 -6.58
N LEU A 106 1.40 9.71 -5.36
CA LEU A 106 0.73 10.86 -4.75
C LEU A 106 1.47 11.30 -3.49
N ASP A 107 1.93 12.55 -3.46
CA ASP A 107 2.62 13.10 -2.30
C ASP A 107 1.65 13.23 -1.12
N GLY A 108 1.97 12.57 0.00
CA GLY A 108 1.05 12.44 1.11
C GLY A 108 -0.19 11.62 0.71
N MET A 109 -1.36 12.06 1.10
CA MET A 109 -2.67 11.51 0.74
C MET A 109 -2.86 10.03 1.11
N ALA A 110 -2.15 9.54 2.14
CA ALA A 110 -2.26 8.13 2.54
C ALA A 110 -3.69 7.78 2.99
N ASP A 111 -4.36 8.67 3.70
CA ASP A 111 -5.74 8.48 4.16
C ASP A 111 -6.72 8.44 2.99
N GLU A 112 -6.65 9.40 2.08
CA GLU A 112 -7.52 9.43 0.89
C GLU A 112 -7.28 8.21 -0.01
N ILE A 113 -6.04 7.78 -0.17
CA ILE A 113 -5.70 6.58 -0.94
C ILE A 113 -6.27 5.34 -0.27
N LEU A 114 -6.11 5.19 1.04
CA LEU A 114 -6.71 4.08 1.79
C LEU A 114 -8.24 4.13 1.69
N GLU A 115 -8.85 5.29 1.91
CA GLU A 115 -10.30 5.45 1.81
C GLU A 115 -10.83 5.09 0.41
N ALA A 116 -10.13 5.48 -0.66
CA ALA A 116 -10.52 5.25 -2.04
C ALA A 116 -10.32 3.81 -2.52
N SER A 117 -9.41 3.06 -1.90
CA SER A 117 -9.01 1.73 -2.36
C SER A 117 -10.02 0.64 -2.02
N ASP A 118 -10.00 -0.44 -2.79
CA ASP A 118 -10.75 -1.67 -2.54
C ASP A 118 -9.91 -2.68 -1.75
N VAL A 119 -8.60 -2.73 -2.02
CA VAL A 119 -7.64 -3.64 -1.39
C VAL A 119 -6.33 -2.90 -1.14
N VAL A 120 -5.57 -3.33 -0.14
CA VAL A 120 -4.29 -2.73 0.23
C VAL A 120 -3.17 -3.77 0.19
N LEU A 121 -2.11 -3.46 -0.54
CA LEU A 121 -0.82 -4.14 -0.47
C LEU A 121 0.12 -3.30 0.37
N ILE A 122 0.57 -3.81 1.52
CA ILE A 122 1.21 -2.97 2.53
C ILE A 122 2.43 -3.63 3.17
N ALA A 123 3.48 -2.85 3.37
CA ALA A 123 4.59 -3.26 4.20
C ALA A 123 4.18 -3.28 5.68
N SER A 124 4.71 -4.24 6.44
CA SER A 124 4.45 -4.31 7.88
C SER A 124 4.92 -3.04 8.59
N GLY A 125 4.08 -2.52 9.49
CA GLY A 125 4.34 -1.30 10.26
C GLY A 125 3.07 -0.66 10.78
N THR A 126 3.17 0.56 11.29
CA THR A 126 2.03 1.31 11.84
C THR A 126 0.92 1.59 10.82
N ALA A 127 1.25 1.68 9.54
CA ALA A 127 0.28 1.87 8.47
C ALA A 127 -0.71 0.70 8.34
N THR A 128 -0.39 -0.51 8.83
CA THR A 128 -1.33 -1.64 8.86
C THR A 128 -2.50 -1.38 9.81
N LEU A 129 -2.27 -0.70 10.92
CA LEU A 129 -3.34 -0.25 11.80
C LEU A 129 -4.22 0.81 11.12
N GLN A 130 -3.62 1.75 10.41
CA GLN A 130 -4.35 2.76 9.65
C GLN A 130 -5.26 2.12 8.59
N ALA A 131 -4.74 1.16 7.82
CA ALA A 131 -5.53 0.40 6.84
C ALA A 131 -6.69 -0.40 7.49
N ALA A 132 -6.46 -0.98 8.66
CA ALA A 132 -7.50 -1.67 9.43
C ALA A 132 -8.60 -0.72 9.93
N LEU A 133 -8.24 0.47 10.41
CA LEU A 133 -9.20 1.51 10.82
C LEU A 133 -10.03 2.01 9.64
N TRP A 134 -9.44 2.11 8.43
CA TRP A 134 -10.15 2.36 7.18
C TRP A 134 -10.97 1.15 6.69
N LYS A 135 -11.00 0.04 7.44
CA LYS A 135 -11.77 -1.20 7.13
C LYS A 135 -11.40 -1.80 5.78
N LYS A 136 -10.11 -1.74 5.42
CA LYS A 136 -9.64 -2.23 4.13
C LYS A 136 -9.11 -3.66 4.22
N PRO A 137 -9.56 -4.56 3.33
CA PRO A 137 -8.87 -5.83 3.14
C PRO A 137 -7.42 -5.55 2.74
N MET A 138 -6.47 -6.26 3.32
CA MET A 138 -5.06 -6.00 3.07
C MET A 138 -4.23 -7.27 3.01
N VAL A 139 -3.14 -7.21 2.26
CA VAL A 139 -2.06 -8.20 2.27
C VAL A 139 -0.83 -7.53 2.86
N ILE A 140 -0.31 -8.08 3.95
CA ILE A 140 0.85 -7.53 4.65
C ILE A 140 2.11 -8.28 4.20
N SER A 141 3.09 -7.54 3.70
CA SER A 141 4.41 -8.08 3.34
C SER A 141 5.47 -7.57 4.30
N TYR A 142 6.42 -8.44 4.61
CA TYR A 142 7.55 -8.10 5.46
C TYR A 142 8.85 -8.65 4.86
N LYS A 143 9.81 -7.79 4.65
CA LYS A 143 11.12 -8.18 4.14
C LYS A 143 12.21 -7.49 4.97
N VAL A 144 13.12 -8.29 5.47
CA VAL A 144 14.30 -7.82 6.19
C VAL A 144 15.58 -8.28 5.48
N PRO A 145 16.71 -7.60 5.66
CA PRO A 145 18.00 -8.07 5.18
C PRO A 145 18.27 -9.49 5.68
N TRP A 146 18.90 -10.30 4.85
CA TRP A 146 19.17 -11.73 5.14
C TRP A 146 19.84 -11.94 6.51
N LEU A 147 20.78 -11.08 6.87
CA LEU A 147 21.49 -11.19 8.17
C LEU A 147 20.53 -10.98 9.35
N THR A 148 19.64 -10.00 9.26
CA THR A 148 18.60 -9.74 10.27
C THR A 148 17.64 -10.93 10.37
N ALA A 149 17.26 -11.52 9.24
CA ALA A 149 16.42 -12.72 9.21
C ALA A 149 17.08 -13.90 9.92
N GLN A 150 18.39 -14.10 9.77
CA GLN A 150 19.14 -15.16 10.46
C GLN A 150 19.19 -14.94 11.98
N ILE A 151 19.37 -13.69 12.42
CA ILE A 151 19.35 -13.33 13.85
C ILE A 151 17.97 -13.56 14.44
N MET A 152 16.93 -13.09 13.77
CA MET A 152 15.55 -13.29 14.19
C MET A 152 15.17 -14.77 14.28
N LYS A 153 15.64 -15.60 13.34
CA LYS A 153 15.44 -17.08 13.40
C LYS A 153 16.03 -17.73 14.65
N ARG A 154 17.07 -17.17 15.21
CA ARG A 154 17.74 -17.72 16.42
C ARG A 154 17.12 -17.24 17.74
N GLN A 155 16.43 -16.11 17.73
CA GLN A 155 15.88 -15.48 18.96
C GLN A 155 14.43 -15.88 19.31
N GLY A 156 13.79 -16.74 18.51
CA GLY A 156 12.39 -17.10 18.70
C GLY A 156 11.43 -16.03 18.14
N TYR A 157 10.49 -16.47 17.35
CA TYR A 157 9.60 -15.59 16.58
C TYR A 157 8.44 -15.04 17.39
N LEU A 158 8.12 -13.77 17.15
CA LEU A 158 6.72 -13.35 17.23
C LEU A 158 5.94 -14.13 16.15
N PRO A 159 4.82 -14.79 16.50
CA PRO A 159 4.04 -15.57 15.54
C PRO A 159 3.43 -14.70 14.43
N TYR A 160 3.33 -13.39 14.65
CA TYR A 160 2.72 -12.43 13.75
C TYR A 160 3.61 -11.23 13.49
N VAL A 161 3.55 -10.68 12.27
CA VAL A 161 4.33 -9.51 11.83
C VAL A 161 3.43 -8.29 11.64
N GLY A 162 2.17 -8.50 11.27
CA GLY A 162 1.17 -7.44 11.11
C GLY A 162 0.53 -7.03 12.45
N LEU A 163 0.42 -5.73 12.70
CA LEU A 163 -0.25 -5.22 13.91
C LEU A 163 -1.67 -5.76 14.10
N PRO A 164 -2.53 -5.87 13.07
CA PRO A 164 -3.85 -6.47 13.24
C PRO A 164 -3.79 -7.90 13.80
N ASN A 165 -2.87 -8.73 13.28
CA ASN A 165 -2.69 -10.11 13.74
C ASN A 165 -2.15 -10.18 15.17
N ILE A 166 -1.22 -9.26 15.54
CA ILE A 166 -0.67 -9.16 16.90
C ILE A 166 -1.77 -8.77 17.88
N LEU A 167 -2.62 -7.81 17.53
CA LEU A 167 -3.68 -7.31 18.40
C LEU A 167 -4.81 -8.33 18.58
N CYS A 168 -5.12 -9.11 17.55
CA CYS A 168 -6.15 -10.16 17.61
C CYS A 168 -5.61 -11.48 18.16
N GLY A 169 -4.29 -11.69 18.19
CA GLY A 169 -3.66 -12.94 18.61
C GLY A 169 -3.85 -14.10 17.63
N GLU A 170 -4.31 -13.82 16.41
CA GLU A 170 -4.55 -14.79 15.34
C GLU A 170 -4.32 -14.18 13.96
N PHE A 171 -4.27 -15.01 12.90
CA PHE A 171 -4.18 -14.55 11.52
C PHE A 171 -5.54 -14.02 11.03
N VAL A 172 -5.75 -12.71 11.14
CA VAL A 172 -6.95 -12.02 10.62
C VAL A 172 -6.69 -11.39 9.24
N VAL A 173 -5.43 -11.16 8.88
CA VAL A 173 -4.99 -10.69 7.56
C VAL A 173 -3.75 -11.47 7.12
N PRO A 174 -3.64 -11.82 5.82
CA PRO A 174 -2.46 -12.49 5.26
C PRO A 174 -1.23 -11.56 5.14
#